data_5721ce1e6c2edf8764c96e56322e0c39
#
_entry.id   5721ce1e6c2edf8764c96e56322e0c39
#
_cell.length_a   1.000
_cell.length_b   1.000
_cell.length_c   1.000
_cell.angle_alpha   90.00
_cell.angle_beta   90.00
_cell.angle_gamma   90.00
#
_symmetry.space_group_name_H-M   'P 1'
#
loop_
_entity.id
_entity.type
_entity.pdbx_description
1 polymer ?
#
loop_
_entity_poly.entity_id
_entity_poly.type
_entity_poly.pdbx_seq_one_letter_code
_entity_poly.pdbx_strand_id
1 'polypeptide(L)'
;MTTDKSYNLLAHADDNYGFLRNTAGFALSRYFGMRYTPTQEPVELVLNGKYNGLYFLTDHIKVSTNRVKITEQDDNETDPTAITGGWLLEIDNYDEDPHITIYKKDEYGSPMWFTYKSPEELSYQQEAYITNFLNMANDAIYAEDKSSTEWEKYVDMDTL
;
A
#
# COMPACT_ATOMS: atom_id res chain seq x y z
N MET A 1 12.10 -5.33 15.13
CA MET A 1 10.81 -5.82 14.57
C MET A 1 9.69 -5.49 15.54
N THR A 2 8.54 -5.15 15.02
CA THR A 2 7.37 -4.86 15.85
C THR A 2 6.77 -6.15 16.41
N THR A 3 6.16 -6.08 17.60
CA THR A 3 5.49 -7.24 18.22
C THR A 3 4.15 -7.50 17.52
N ASP A 4 4.15 -8.36 16.53
CA ASP A 4 2.94 -8.85 15.84
C ASP A 4 3.13 -10.33 15.50
N LYS A 5 2.07 -10.99 15.01
CA LYS A 5 2.09 -12.42 14.70
C LYS A 5 2.28 -12.72 13.21
N SER A 6 2.25 -11.69 12.34
CA SER A 6 2.32 -11.86 10.89
C SER A 6 3.59 -11.25 10.35
N TYR A 7 4.37 -12.06 9.62
CA TYR A 7 5.61 -11.66 8.96
C TYR A 7 5.67 -12.31 7.59
N ASN A 8 6.36 -11.65 6.67
CA ASN A 8 6.69 -12.18 5.36
C ASN A 8 8.15 -12.61 5.34
N LEU A 9 8.44 -13.72 4.68
CA LEU A 9 9.79 -14.19 4.44
C LEU A 9 10.11 -14.00 2.95
N LEU A 10 10.91 -12.98 2.65
CA LEU A 10 11.17 -12.52 1.28
C LEU A 10 12.54 -13.00 0.81
N ALA A 11 12.58 -13.69 -0.33
CA ALA A 11 13.82 -14.18 -0.94
C ALA A 11 14.57 -13.11 -1.76
N HIS A 12 13.91 -11.98 -2.11
CA HIS A 12 14.44 -10.93 -2.99
C HIS A 12 15.05 -11.46 -4.30
N ALA A 13 14.39 -12.44 -4.92
CA ALA A 13 14.90 -13.13 -6.10
C ALA A 13 15.21 -12.20 -7.28
N ASP A 14 14.45 -11.09 -7.39
CA ASP A 14 14.62 -10.08 -8.45
C ASP A 14 15.66 -9.00 -8.14
N ASP A 15 16.25 -9.04 -6.95
CA ASP A 15 17.32 -8.12 -6.52
C ASP A 15 18.67 -8.85 -6.43
N ASN A 16 19.14 -9.36 -7.57
CA ASN A 16 20.30 -10.24 -7.67
C ASN A 16 21.64 -9.56 -7.36
N TYR A 17 21.68 -8.23 -7.24
CA TYR A 17 22.94 -7.49 -7.12
C TYR A 17 23.29 -7.03 -5.70
N GLY A 18 22.47 -7.35 -4.71
CA GLY A 18 22.83 -6.95 -3.34
C GLY A 18 21.71 -7.03 -2.32
N PHE A 19 20.52 -7.43 -2.71
CA PHE A 19 19.35 -7.52 -1.82
C PHE A 19 19.04 -6.19 -1.09
N LEU A 20 19.28 -5.06 -1.76
CA LEU A 20 19.26 -3.74 -1.13
C LEU A 20 18.03 -2.89 -1.48
N ARG A 21 17.25 -3.25 -2.51
CA ARG A 21 16.13 -2.42 -2.98
C ARG A 21 15.15 -2.10 -1.86
N ASN A 22 14.60 -3.12 -1.20
CA ASN A 22 13.66 -2.92 -0.11
C ASN A 22 14.34 -2.25 1.09
N THR A 23 15.56 -2.65 1.42
CA THR A 23 16.33 -2.05 2.52
C THR A 23 16.55 -0.55 2.29
N ALA A 24 16.95 -0.16 1.09
CA ALA A 24 17.13 1.24 0.71
C ALA A 24 15.77 1.99 0.71
N GLY A 25 14.73 1.39 0.12
CA GLY A 25 13.39 1.96 0.11
C GLY A 25 12.84 2.20 1.51
N PHE A 26 12.98 1.24 2.41
CA PHE A 26 12.56 1.39 3.81
C PHE A 26 13.41 2.42 4.58
N ALA A 27 14.72 2.51 4.28
CA ALA A 27 15.56 3.55 4.87
C ALA A 27 15.15 4.96 4.42
N LEU A 28 14.86 5.15 3.13
CA LEU A 28 14.34 6.40 2.58
C LEU A 28 12.97 6.74 3.15
N SER A 29 12.06 5.77 3.23
CA SER A 29 10.75 5.94 3.83
C SER A 29 10.83 6.47 5.26
N ARG A 30 11.72 5.92 6.09
CA ARG A 30 11.98 6.42 7.45
C ARG A 30 12.61 7.80 7.45
N TYR A 31 13.53 8.06 6.54
CA TYR A 31 14.19 9.35 6.42
C TYR A 31 13.21 10.47 6.07
N PHE A 32 12.25 10.18 5.19
CA PHE A 32 11.17 11.12 4.80
C PHE A 32 10.00 11.16 5.80
N GLY A 33 10.07 10.42 6.90
CA GLY A 33 9.05 10.50 7.95
C GLY A 33 7.71 9.85 7.61
N MET A 34 7.70 8.87 6.68
CA MET A 34 6.47 8.12 6.38
C MET A 34 5.83 7.54 7.65
N ARG A 35 4.52 7.65 7.78
CA ARG A 35 3.76 7.23 8.98
C ARG A 35 3.95 5.78 9.37
N TYR A 36 4.17 4.93 8.39
CA TYR A 36 4.51 3.52 8.58
C TYR A 36 5.54 3.07 7.56
N THR A 37 6.56 2.39 8.04
CA THR A 37 7.55 1.71 7.22
C THR A 37 7.78 0.32 7.80
N PRO A 38 7.66 -0.76 7.01
CA PRO A 38 7.98 -2.10 7.47
C PRO A 38 9.40 -2.21 8.03
N THR A 39 9.58 -3.00 9.08
CA THR A 39 10.92 -3.42 9.51
C THR A 39 11.34 -4.69 8.77
N GLN A 40 12.62 -4.85 8.57
CA GLN A 40 13.18 -5.96 7.82
C GLN A 40 14.50 -6.39 8.47
N GLU A 41 14.67 -7.71 8.66
CA GLU A 41 15.89 -8.30 9.22
C GLU A 41 16.38 -9.45 8.31
N PRO A 42 17.68 -9.49 7.97
CA PRO A 42 18.22 -10.61 7.21
C PRO A 42 18.27 -11.87 8.08
N VAL A 43 17.85 -13.00 7.52
CA VAL A 43 17.83 -14.29 8.20
C VAL A 43 18.30 -15.40 7.28
N GLU A 44 18.99 -16.37 7.83
CA GLU A 44 19.31 -17.62 7.13
C GLU A 44 18.18 -18.62 7.29
N LEU A 45 17.64 -19.11 6.18
CA LEU A 45 16.58 -20.10 6.19
C LEU A 45 17.15 -21.53 6.16
N VAL A 46 16.81 -22.29 7.19
CA VAL A 46 17.03 -23.75 7.22
C VAL A 46 15.68 -24.45 7.24
N LEU A 47 15.36 -25.18 6.19
CA LEU A 47 14.10 -25.91 6.07
C LEU A 47 14.37 -27.42 6.07
N ASN A 48 13.76 -28.13 7.01
CA ASN A 48 13.96 -29.58 7.18
C ASN A 48 15.44 -30.01 7.25
N GLY A 49 16.25 -29.22 7.95
CA GLY A 49 17.69 -29.47 8.10
C GLY A 49 18.55 -29.11 6.89
N LYS A 50 17.95 -28.56 5.84
CA LYS A 50 18.67 -28.09 4.65
C LYS A 50 18.76 -26.56 4.67
N TYR A 51 19.97 -26.03 4.46
CA TYR A 51 20.18 -24.59 4.22
C TYR A 51 19.52 -24.18 2.90
N ASN A 52 18.68 -23.17 2.95
CA ASN A 52 17.87 -22.72 1.82
C ASN A 52 18.21 -21.30 1.37
N GLY A 53 19.21 -20.67 1.96
CA GLY A 53 19.71 -19.36 1.56
C GLY A 53 19.37 -18.22 2.50
N LEU A 54 19.72 -17.02 2.05
CA LEU A 54 19.44 -15.77 2.73
C LEU A 54 18.04 -15.28 2.37
N TYR A 55 17.28 -14.93 3.40
CA TYR A 55 15.95 -14.33 3.30
C TYR A 55 15.88 -13.07 4.16
N PHE A 56 14.81 -12.33 4.00
CA PHE A 56 14.51 -11.20 4.85
C PHE A 56 13.17 -11.42 5.56
N LEU A 57 13.21 -11.45 6.87
CA LEU A 57 12.00 -11.47 7.69
C LEU A 57 11.48 -10.03 7.76
N THR A 58 10.33 -9.78 7.15
CA THR A 58 9.77 -8.45 6.95
C THR A 58 8.41 -8.36 7.60
N ASP A 59 8.08 -7.22 8.16
CA ASP A 59 6.74 -6.95 8.68
C ASP A 59 5.70 -7.13 7.57
N HIS A 60 4.65 -7.92 7.82
CA HIS A 60 3.49 -7.98 6.94
C HIS A 60 2.69 -6.68 7.05
N ILE A 61 2.42 -6.02 5.92
CA ILE A 61 1.64 -4.78 5.88
C ILE A 61 0.16 -5.12 6.12
N LYS A 62 -0.39 -4.59 7.19
CA LYS A 62 -1.81 -4.74 7.54
C LYS A 62 -2.25 -3.65 8.50
N VAL A 63 -3.56 -3.48 8.65
CA VAL A 63 -4.11 -2.60 9.68
C VAL A 63 -3.88 -3.24 11.05
N SER A 64 -3.18 -2.53 11.93
CA SER A 64 -3.05 -2.86 13.36
C SER A 64 -2.38 -1.70 14.11
N THR A 65 -2.43 -1.74 15.44
CA THR A 65 -1.80 -0.73 16.29
C THR A 65 -0.28 -0.65 16.11
N ASN A 66 0.37 -1.73 15.66
CA ASN A 66 1.81 -1.83 15.49
C ASN A 66 2.25 -1.79 14.02
N ARG A 67 1.33 -1.63 13.09
CA ARG A 67 1.56 -1.57 11.64
C ARG A 67 0.92 -0.31 11.06
N VAL A 68 0.04 -0.46 10.09
CA VAL A 68 -0.72 0.67 9.53
C VAL A 68 -1.81 1.05 10.52
N LYS A 69 -1.65 2.20 11.17
CA LYS A 69 -2.55 2.67 12.23
C LYS A 69 -3.64 3.57 11.64
N ILE A 70 -4.67 2.95 11.12
CA ILE A 70 -5.89 3.61 10.63
C ILE A 70 -7.10 3.04 11.37
N THR A 71 -8.24 3.74 11.33
CA THR A 71 -9.52 3.20 11.80
C THR A 71 -10.03 2.20 10.78
N GLU A 72 -10.09 0.93 11.14
CA GLU A 72 -10.59 -0.12 10.28
C GLU A 72 -12.10 0.04 10.07
N GLN A 73 -12.53 -0.13 8.84
CA GLN A 73 -13.96 -0.19 8.49
C GLN A 73 -14.41 -1.64 8.55
N ASP A 74 -15.71 -1.83 8.82
CA ASP A 74 -16.31 -3.15 8.66
C ASP A 74 -16.45 -3.50 7.16
N ASP A 75 -16.32 -4.78 6.85
CA ASP A 75 -16.63 -5.30 5.53
C ASP A 75 -18.11 -5.06 5.20
N ASN A 76 -18.39 -4.73 3.96
CA ASN A 76 -19.74 -4.42 3.49
C ASN A 76 -20.43 -3.28 4.27
N GLU A 77 -19.67 -2.31 4.80
CA GLU A 77 -20.19 -1.14 5.51
C GLU A 77 -21.08 -0.27 4.60
N THR A 78 -22.13 0.29 5.15
CA THR A 78 -23.08 1.13 4.43
C THR A 78 -23.32 2.50 5.06
N ASP A 79 -22.81 2.75 6.28
CA ASP A 79 -22.91 4.05 6.93
C ASP A 79 -22.04 5.08 6.20
N PRO A 80 -22.62 6.17 5.68
CA PRO A 80 -21.87 7.20 4.96
C PRO A 80 -20.75 7.85 5.75
N THR A 81 -20.82 7.85 7.08
CA THR A 81 -19.77 8.41 7.93
C THR A 81 -18.63 7.42 8.18
N ALA A 82 -18.94 6.14 8.29
CA ALA A 82 -17.95 5.08 8.49
C ALA A 82 -17.07 4.86 7.24
N ILE A 83 -17.63 4.98 6.04
CA ILE A 83 -16.91 4.72 4.77
C ILE A 83 -15.92 5.83 4.36
N THR A 84 -15.88 6.96 5.08
CA THR A 84 -15.04 8.12 4.69
C THR A 84 -13.56 7.99 5.03
N GLY A 85 -13.14 6.96 5.75
CA GLY A 85 -11.74 6.79 6.15
C GLY A 85 -11.37 5.35 6.45
N GLY A 86 -10.11 5.13 6.78
CA GLY A 86 -9.62 3.81 7.14
C GLY A 86 -9.44 2.83 5.98
N TRP A 87 -8.99 3.31 4.83
CA TRP A 87 -8.68 2.50 3.66
C TRP A 87 -7.22 2.07 3.62
N LEU A 88 -6.96 0.79 3.41
CA LEU A 88 -5.66 0.25 3.04
C LEU A 88 -5.75 -0.33 1.63
N LEU A 89 -5.06 0.31 0.69
CA LEU A 89 -5.03 -0.07 -0.72
C LEU A 89 -3.61 -0.40 -1.13
N GLU A 90 -3.47 -1.36 -2.03
CA GLU A 90 -2.20 -1.73 -2.66
C GLU A 90 -2.28 -1.42 -4.16
N ILE A 91 -1.27 -0.74 -4.69
CA ILE A 91 -1.11 -0.60 -6.14
C ILE A 91 -0.36 -1.83 -6.63
N ASP A 92 -1.05 -2.69 -7.37
CA ASP A 92 -0.52 -3.95 -7.85
C ASP A 92 -0.44 -4.00 -9.39
N ASN A 93 0.36 -4.94 -9.89
CA ASN A 93 0.46 -5.26 -11.32
C ASN A 93 -0.32 -6.53 -11.69
N TYR A 94 -1.00 -7.14 -10.73
CA TYR A 94 -1.81 -8.34 -10.92
C TYR A 94 -3.29 -8.00 -10.83
N ASP A 95 -4.07 -8.53 -11.77
CA ASP A 95 -5.52 -8.34 -11.86
C ASP A 95 -6.33 -9.52 -11.27
N GLU A 96 -5.64 -10.46 -10.63
CA GLU A 96 -6.25 -11.66 -10.06
C GLU A 96 -7.02 -11.39 -8.76
N ASP A 97 -6.55 -10.42 -7.96
CA ASP A 97 -7.21 -10.00 -6.73
C ASP A 97 -8.33 -8.98 -7.01
N PRO A 98 -9.39 -8.94 -6.18
CA PRO A 98 -10.42 -7.91 -6.28
C PRO A 98 -9.83 -6.51 -6.17
N HIS A 99 -10.07 -5.65 -7.16
CA HIS A 99 -9.46 -4.33 -7.26
C HIS A 99 -10.37 -3.30 -7.91
N ILE A 100 -10.03 -2.04 -7.72
CA ILE A 100 -10.63 -0.90 -8.40
C ILE A 100 -9.66 -0.45 -9.49
N THR A 101 -10.13 -0.32 -10.72
CA THR A 101 -9.32 0.17 -11.84
C THR A 101 -9.52 1.66 -12.02
N ILE A 102 -8.43 2.42 -11.96
CA ILE A 102 -8.39 3.84 -12.31
C ILE A 102 -7.47 4.01 -13.52
N TYR A 103 -7.93 4.74 -14.52
CA TYR A 103 -7.12 5.04 -15.70
C TYR A 103 -6.37 6.35 -15.50
N LYS A 104 -5.04 6.30 -15.56
CA LYS A 104 -4.20 7.49 -15.47
C LYS A 104 -4.60 8.50 -16.54
N LYS A 105 -4.60 9.77 -16.18
CA LYS A 105 -4.80 10.87 -17.13
C LYS A 105 -3.48 11.35 -17.76
N ASP A 106 -2.49 10.47 -17.85
CA ASP A 106 -1.29 10.65 -18.63
C ASP A 106 -1.57 10.43 -20.15
N GLU A 107 -0.56 10.62 -20.97
CA GLU A 107 -0.69 10.46 -22.45
C GLU A 107 -1.00 9.00 -22.88
N TYR A 108 -0.79 8.02 -21.98
CA TYR A 108 -0.97 6.60 -22.29
C TYR A 108 -2.31 6.05 -21.78
N GLY A 109 -2.95 6.71 -20.83
CA GLY A 109 -4.20 6.23 -20.23
C GLY A 109 -4.09 4.86 -19.59
N SER A 110 -2.91 4.51 -19.05
CA SER A 110 -2.65 3.18 -18.51
C SER A 110 -3.50 2.88 -17.29
N PRO A 111 -4.05 1.68 -17.14
CA PRO A 111 -4.78 1.28 -15.96
C PRO A 111 -3.85 1.22 -14.74
N MET A 112 -4.41 1.55 -13.60
CA MET A 112 -3.79 1.45 -12.29
C MET A 112 -4.77 0.67 -11.41
N TRP A 113 -4.33 -0.48 -10.89
CA TRP A 113 -5.16 -1.36 -10.09
C TRP A 113 -4.92 -1.10 -8.61
N PHE A 114 -5.99 -0.79 -7.91
CA PHE A 114 -5.98 -0.60 -6.47
C PHE A 114 -6.65 -1.80 -5.82
N THR A 115 -5.86 -2.79 -5.45
CA THR A 115 -6.33 -3.93 -4.66
C THR A 115 -6.65 -3.45 -3.24
N TYR A 116 -7.87 -3.71 -2.77
CA TYR A 116 -8.25 -3.33 -1.43
C TYR A 116 -7.87 -4.43 -0.42
N LYS A 117 -7.19 -4.01 0.66
CA LYS A 117 -6.67 -4.88 1.71
C LYS A 117 -7.37 -4.66 3.06
N SER A 118 -8.01 -3.51 3.25
CA SER A 118 -8.92 -3.21 4.34
C SER A 118 -9.83 -2.05 3.94
N PRO A 119 -11.16 -2.24 3.94
CA PRO A 119 -11.87 -3.51 4.16
C PRO A 119 -11.56 -4.56 3.08
N GLU A 120 -11.77 -5.86 3.37
CA GLU A 120 -11.49 -6.96 2.41
C GLU A 120 -12.67 -7.21 1.45
N GLU A 121 -13.88 -6.89 1.88
CA GLU A 121 -15.09 -6.96 1.06
C GLU A 121 -15.79 -5.61 1.03
N LEU A 122 -16.20 -5.16 -0.15
CA LEU A 122 -16.82 -3.85 -0.33
C LEU A 122 -18.33 -3.94 -0.52
N SER A 123 -19.08 -3.10 0.20
CA SER A 123 -20.44 -2.75 -0.19
C SER A 123 -20.43 -1.91 -1.45
N TYR A 124 -21.57 -1.80 -2.11
CA TYR A 124 -21.75 -0.87 -3.24
C TYR A 124 -21.39 0.58 -2.87
N GLN A 125 -21.74 1.00 -1.65
CA GLN A 125 -21.45 2.34 -1.15
C GLN A 125 -19.96 2.58 -0.93
N GLN A 126 -19.25 1.59 -0.37
CA GLN A 126 -17.80 1.65 -0.21
C GLN A 126 -17.08 1.70 -1.57
N GLU A 127 -17.46 0.84 -2.50
CA GLU A 127 -16.89 0.81 -3.85
C GLU A 127 -17.12 2.14 -4.57
N ALA A 128 -18.35 2.67 -4.54
CA ALA A 128 -18.66 3.94 -5.17
C ALA A 128 -17.89 5.11 -4.54
N TYR A 129 -17.75 5.14 -3.22
CA TYR A 129 -17.00 6.17 -2.50
C TYR A 129 -15.52 6.18 -2.88
N ILE A 130 -14.85 5.03 -2.73
CA ILE A 130 -13.40 4.98 -2.95
C ILE A 130 -13.05 5.14 -4.44
N THR A 131 -13.85 4.61 -5.35
CA THR A 131 -13.69 4.83 -6.79
C THR A 131 -13.79 6.31 -7.15
N ASN A 132 -14.79 7.01 -6.60
CA ASN A 132 -14.94 8.45 -6.81
C ASN A 132 -13.76 9.23 -6.23
N PHE A 133 -13.34 8.91 -5.00
CA PHE A 133 -12.19 9.55 -4.35
C PHE A 133 -10.91 9.40 -5.18
N LEU A 134 -10.60 8.19 -5.64
CA LEU A 134 -9.43 7.91 -6.46
C LEU A 134 -9.48 8.63 -7.82
N ASN A 135 -10.64 8.70 -8.44
CA ASN A 135 -10.81 9.48 -9.68
C ASN A 135 -10.60 10.98 -9.45
N MET A 136 -11.16 11.55 -8.38
CA MET A 136 -10.95 12.96 -8.03
C MET A 136 -9.47 13.26 -7.75
N ALA A 137 -8.77 12.37 -7.06
CA ALA A 137 -7.33 12.49 -6.83
C ALA A 137 -6.54 12.44 -8.14
N ASN A 138 -6.86 11.51 -9.01
CA ASN A 138 -6.26 11.37 -10.35
C ASN A 138 -6.51 12.65 -11.20
N ASP A 139 -7.72 13.18 -11.18
CA ASP A 139 -8.07 14.44 -11.87
C ASP A 139 -7.25 15.62 -11.35
N ALA A 140 -7.09 15.72 -10.04
CA ALA A 140 -6.33 16.80 -9.41
C ALA A 140 -4.82 16.71 -9.72
N ILE A 141 -4.25 15.50 -9.67
CA ILE A 141 -2.82 15.24 -9.94
C ILE A 141 -2.47 15.54 -11.41
N TYR A 142 -3.34 15.17 -12.35
CA TYR A 142 -3.13 15.37 -13.78
C TYR A 142 -3.82 16.61 -14.34
N ALA A 143 -4.19 17.59 -13.48
CA ALA A 143 -4.79 18.84 -13.92
C ALA A 143 -3.92 19.56 -14.98
N GLU A 144 -4.56 20.13 -16.01
CA GLU A 144 -3.87 20.89 -17.06
C GLU A 144 -3.16 22.12 -16.51
N ASP A 145 -3.79 22.82 -15.56
CA ASP A 145 -3.19 23.93 -14.84
C ASP A 145 -2.16 23.43 -13.82
N LYS A 146 -0.90 23.50 -14.19
CA LYS A 146 0.23 23.09 -13.36
C LYS A 146 0.48 23.99 -12.14
N SER A 147 -0.19 25.13 -12.03
CA SER A 147 -0.17 25.99 -10.84
C SER A 147 -1.25 25.58 -9.81
N SER A 148 -2.15 24.68 -10.15
CA SER A 148 -3.18 24.18 -9.26
C SER A 148 -2.58 23.40 -8.09
N THR A 149 -3.06 23.68 -6.88
CA THR A 149 -2.71 22.94 -5.65
C THR A 149 -3.85 22.02 -5.19
N GLU A 150 -4.85 21.78 -6.03
CA GLU A 150 -6.00 20.93 -5.68
C GLU A 150 -5.59 19.51 -5.29
N TRP A 151 -4.50 18.98 -5.84
CA TRP A 151 -3.93 17.67 -5.51
C TRP A 151 -3.48 17.56 -4.05
N GLU A 152 -3.12 18.66 -3.38
CA GLU A 152 -2.74 18.70 -1.97
C GLU A 152 -3.87 18.22 -1.02
N LYS A 153 -5.12 18.23 -1.49
CA LYS A 153 -6.26 17.71 -0.74
C LYS A 153 -6.25 16.18 -0.62
N TYR A 154 -5.52 15.51 -1.50
CA TYR A 154 -5.50 14.05 -1.63
C TYR A 154 -4.17 13.43 -1.20
N VAL A 155 -3.17 14.25 -0.91
CA VAL A 155 -1.80 13.83 -0.58
C VAL A 155 -1.39 14.42 0.75
N ASP A 156 -0.85 13.59 1.63
CA ASP A 156 -0.30 14.03 2.91
C ASP A 156 1.09 14.64 2.68
N MET A 157 1.15 15.96 2.65
CA MET A 157 2.38 16.71 2.37
C MET A 157 3.44 16.61 3.47
N ASP A 158 3.04 16.24 4.69
CA ASP A 158 3.97 16.10 5.80
C ASP A 158 4.80 14.80 5.72
N THR A 159 4.38 13.88 4.83
CA THR A 159 5.00 12.56 4.66
C THR A 159 5.53 12.31 3.24
N LEU A 160 5.58 13.34 2.40
CA LEU A 160 6.15 13.29 1.04
C LEU A 160 7.64 13.62 1.03
#